data_5befc4eaccff6760b87d172c3c49b61d
#
_entry.id   5befc4eaccff6760b87d172c3c49b61d
#
_cell.length_a   1.000
_cell.length_b   1.000
_cell.length_c   1.000
_cell.angle_alpha   90.00
_cell.angle_beta   90.00
_cell.angle_gamma   90.00
#
_symmetry.space_group_name_H-M   'P 1'
#
loop_
_entity.id
_entity.type
_entity.pdbx_description
1 polymer ?
#
loop_
_entity_poly.entity_id
_entity_poly.type
_entity_poly.pdbx_seq_one_letter_code
_entity_poly.pdbx_strand_id
1 'polypeptide(L)'
;MFSASSKAGPRCLLNTRPWKRRGRLLWGKTIFTFTACGRREKIGGKGYGKALLESCLEDARAQGKSGVCLLGAAKQKAWLTDQAFFRRFGFETVETTPNGYELLALSFDGSKPHFAPQLFQMESDSPELTVYYDDQCPFIHQTLEKLRRYCAENGEPLNLRHVDSLDMAKKLPCVFNNWAAFYGGKFVTVNLTDGASILRAAQQAKNR
;
A
#
# COMPACT_ATOMS: atom_id res chain seq x y z
N MET A 1 -20.25 -5.49 -5.38
CA MET A 1 -20.82 -6.54 -4.52
C MET A 1 -20.90 -7.80 -5.39
N PHE A 2 -19.97 -8.71 -5.27
CA PHE A 2 -20.12 -10.03 -5.86
C PHE A 2 -20.48 -10.98 -4.72
N SER A 3 -21.71 -11.43 -4.72
CA SER A 3 -22.21 -12.53 -3.90
C SER A 3 -21.58 -13.81 -4.45
N ALA A 4 -20.66 -14.41 -3.73
CA ALA A 4 -20.19 -15.75 -4.01
C ALA A 4 -21.05 -16.73 -3.22
N SER A 5 -21.81 -17.53 -3.97
CA SER A 5 -22.54 -18.70 -3.53
C SER A 5 -21.66 -19.64 -2.68
N SER A 6 -22.24 -20.15 -1.62
CA SER A 6 -21.70 -21.02 -0.60
C SER A 6 -21.28 -22.40 -1.13
N LYS A 7 -20.04 -22.53 -1.57
CA LYS A 7 -19.24 -23.78 -1.48
C LYS A 7 -17.83 -23.32 -1.15
N ALA A 8 -17.27 -23.84 -0.05
CA ALA A 8 -15.98 -23.46 0.49
C ALA A 8 -14.82 -23.77 -0.48
N GLY A 9 -14.65 -22.95 -1.49
CA GLY A 9 -13.49 -22.88 -2.37
C GLY A 9 -12.44 -21.93 -1.80
N PRO A 10 -11.21 -21.98 -2.32
CA PRO A 10 -10.12 -21.13 -1.86
C PRO A 10 -10.48 -19.66 -1.98
N ARG A 11 -10.54 -18.96 -0.86
CA ARG A 11 -10.79 -17.51 -0.82
C ARG A 11 -9.51 -16.78 -1.21
N CYS A 12 -9.44 -16.36 -2.44
CA CYS A 12 -8.50 -15.34 -2.86
C CYS A 12 -9.17 -13.98 -2.72
N LEU A 13 -8.60 -13.09 -1.93
CA LEU A 13 -9.11 -11.73 -1.76
C LEU A 13 -8.60 -10.89 -2.93
N LEU A 14 -9.36 -10.86 -4.02
CA LEU A 14 -9.16 -9.90 -5.09
C LEU A 14 -9.76 -8.57 -4.66
N ASN A 15 -8.92 -7.60 -4.41
CA ASN A 15 -9.38 -6.27 -4.06
C ASN A 15 -9.16 -5.32 -5.25
N THR A 16 -10.01 -5.44 -6.26
CA THR A 16 -10.04 -4.56 -7.42
C THR A 16 -11.07 -3.46 -7.21
N ARG A 17 -10.63 -2.21 -7.21
CA ARG A 17 -11.53 -1.04 -7.27
C ARG A 17 -10.98 -0.04 -8.26
N PRO A 18 -11.84 0.72 -8.98
CA PRO A 18 -11.39 1.84 -9.77
C PRO A 18 -10.53 2.76 -8.90
N TRP A 19 -9.40 3.19 -9.39
CA TRP A 19 -8.44 4.01 -8.65
C TRP A 19 -9.06 5.26 -8.00
N LYS A 20 -10.15 5.81 -8.57
CA LYS A 20 -10.94 6.92 -8.00
C LYS A 20 -11.54 6.63 -6.62
N ARG A 21 -11.66 5.36 -6.21
CA ARG A 21 -12.27 4.95 -4.94
C ARG A 21 -11.27 4.43 -3.91
N ARG A 22 -9.99 4.33 -4.27
CA ARG A 22 -8.91 3.98 -3.35
C ARG A 22 -7.93 5.11 -3.34
N GLY A 23 -7.78 5.73 -2.20
CA GLY A 23 -6.87 6.82 -1.95
C GLY A 23 -5.39 6.48 -2.10
N ARG A 24 -5.02 5.74 -3.14
CA ARG A 24 -3.63 5.52 -3.47
C ARG A 24 -3.14 6.63 -4.38
N LEU A 25 -1.96 7.09 -4.07
CA LEU A 25 -1.19 8.18 -4.63
C LEU A 25 -0.69 7.88 -6.05
N LEU A 26 -1.61 7.54 -6.96
CA LEU A 26 -1.30 7.26 -8.36
C LEU A 26 -2.05 8.25 -9.26
N TRP A 27 -1.33 8.89 -10.16
CA TRP A 27 -1.88 9.78 -11.17
C TRP A 27 -2.01 9.04 -12.51
N GLY A 28 -3.16 9.09 -13.12
CA GLY A 28 -3.45 8.52 -14.43
C GLY A 28 -4.96 8.45 -14.70
N LYS A 29 -5.34 8.64 -15.95
CA LYS A 29 -6.75 8.45 -16.37
C LYS A 29 -7.04 6.96 -16.38
N THR A 30 -8.02 6.54 -15.57
CA THR A 30 -8.67 5.23 -15.71
C THR A 30 -7.81 3.97 -15.58
N ILE A 31 -6.99 3.85 -14.54
CA ILE A 31 -6.19 2.66 -14.26
C ILE A 31 -6.75 1.89 -13.06
N PHE A 32 -6.82 0.54 -13.16
CA PHE A 32 -7.12 -0.32 -12.02
C PHE A 32 -5.89 -0.51 -11.14
N THR A 33 -6.08 -0.41 -9.82
CA THR A 33 -5.01 -0.72 -8.87
C THR A 33 -5.26 -2.10 -8.26
N PHE A 34 -4.34 -3.02 -8.51
CA PHE A 34 -4.30 -4.33 -7.88
C PHE A 34 -3.59 -4.21 -6.53
N THR A 35 -4.24 -4.64 -5.44
CA THR A 35 -3.73 -4.36 -4.10
C THR A 35 -3.15 -5.57 -3.40
N ALA A 36 -3.75 -6.74 -3.54
CA ALA A 36 -3.28 -7.97 -2.93
C ALA A 36 -3.85 -9.19 -3.64
N CYS A 37 -3.01 -10.20 -3.86
CA CYS A 37 -3.41 -11.57 -4.13
C CYS A 37 -2.76 -12.45 -3.06
N GLY A 38 -3.54 -12.82 -2.06
CA GLY A 38 -3.08 -13.72 -1.00
C GLY A 38 -3.42 -15.17 -1.34
N ARG A 39 -2.47 -16.08 -1.12
CA ARG A 39 -2.63 -17.51 -1.34
C ARG A 39 -2.47 -18.26 -0.03
N ARG A 40 -3.42 -19.12 0.33
CA ARG A 40 -3.20 -20.13 1.37
C ARG A 40 -2.30 -21.25 0.83
N GLU A 41 -1.29 -21.65 1.58
CA GLU A 41 -0.25 -22.61 1.18
C GLU A 41 -0.78 -23.92 0.60
N LYS A 42 -1.92 -24.43 1.10
CA LYS A 42 -2.57 -25.68 0.63
C LYS A 42 -3.15 -25.63 -0.80
N ILE A 43 -3.14 -24.48 -1.47
CA ILE A 43 -3.81 -24.26 -2.77
C ILE A 43 -2.81 -23.80 -3.85
N GLY A 44 -1.52 -23.88 -3.55
CA GLY A 44 -0.46 -23.56 -4.48
C GLY A 44 -0.47 -24.44 -5.74
N GLY A 45 -0.08 -23.88 -6.90
CA GLY A 45 0.11 -24.61 -8.15
C GLY A 45 -1.15 -24.91 -8.98
N LYS A 46 -2.36 -24.62 -8.48
CA LYS A 46 -3.63 -24.92 -9.17
C LYS A 46 -4.09 -23.84 -10.17
N GLY A 47 -3.25 -22.87 -10.50
CA GLY A 47 -3.58 -21.83 -11.48
C GLY A 47 -4.54 -20.73 -11.02
N TYR A 48 -5.04 -20.76 -9.79
CA TYR A 48 -6.03 -19.76 -9.31
C TYR A 48 -5.54 -18.31 -9.35
N GLY A 49 -4.26 -18.09 -9.10
CA GLY A 49 -3.68 -16.74 -9.18
C GLY A 49 -3.73 -16.18 -10.60
N LYS A 50 -3.45 -17.04 -11.59
CA LYS A 50 -3.57 -16.70 -13.01
C LYS A 50 -5.01 -16.39 -13.38
N ALA A 51 -5.95 -17.26 -13.07
CA ALA A 51 -7.37 -17.07 -13.38
C ALA A 51 -7.94 -15.77 -12.75
N LEU A 52 -7.55 -15.47 -11.52
CA LEU A 52 -7.95 -14.22 -10.86
C LEU A 52 -7.35 -12.97 -11.53
N LEU A 53 -6.09 -13.02 -11.95
CA LEU A 53 -5.48 -11.93 -12.67
C LEU A 53 -6.14 -11.73 -14.04
N GLU A 54 -6.37 -12.81 -14.78
CA GLU A 54 -7.05 -12.77 -16.08
C GLU A 54 -8.46 -12.16 -15.95
N SER A 55 -9.26 -12.60 -14.98
CA SER A 55 -10.57 -12.00 -14.69
C SER A 55 -10.48 -10.51 -14.33
N CYS A 56 -9.43 -10.11 -13.58
CA CYS A 56 -9.19 -8.69 -13.29
C CYS A 56 -8.86 -7.88 -14.54
N LEU A 57 -8.05 -8.44 -15.44
CA LEU A 57 -7.67 -7.77 -16.69
C LEU A 57 -8.87 -7.64 -17.64
N GLU A 58 -9.71 -8.67 -17.74
CA GLU A 58 -10.95 -8.65 -18.50
C GLU A 58 -11.93 -7.59 -17.98
N ASP A 59 -12.16 -7.55 -16.66
CA ASP A 59 -13.01 -6.55 -16.03
C ASP A 59 -12.47 -5.12 -16.25
N ALA A 60 -11.16 -4.92 -16.16
CA ALA A 60 -10.54 -3.64 -16.44
C ALA A 60 -10.77 -3.19 -17.90
N ARG A 61 -10.64 -4.10 -18.87
CA ARG A 61 -10.92 -3.81 -20.28
C ARG A 61 -12.40 -3.52 -20.52
N ALA A 62 -13.30 -4.34 -19.96
CA ALA A 62 -14.75 -4.14 -20.06
C ALA A 62 -15.19 -2.78 -19.49
N GLN A 63 -14.48 -2.27 -18.48
CA GLN A 63 -14.73 -0.93 -17.93
C GLN A 63 -13.99 0.20 -18.68
N GLY A 64 -13.36 -0.06 -19.81
CA GLY A 64 -12.64 0.95 -20.61
C GLY A 64 -11.42 1.55 -19.88
N LYS A 65 -10.72 0.76 -19.06
CA LYS A 65 -9.51 1.22 -18.37
C LYS A 65 -8.29 1.17 -19.29
N SER A 66 -7.38 2.10 -19.10
CA SER A 66 -6.11 2.16 -19.84
C SER A 66 -5.11 1.07 -19.43
N GLY A 67 -5.34 0.40 -18.31
CA GLY A 67 -4.45 -0.65 -17.82
C GLY A 67 -4.71 -1.02 -16.38
N VAL A 68 -3.82 -1.86 -15.84
CA VAL A 68 -3.80 -2.27 -14.43
C VAL A 68 -2.42 -1.98 -13.86
N CYS A 69 -2.35 -1.46 -12.64
CA CYS A 69 -1.09 -1.22 -11.95
C CYS A 69 -1.09 -1.78 -10.53
N LEU A 70 0.10 -1.98 -9.99
CA LEU A 70 0.30 -2.39 -8.61
C LEU A 70 1.56 -1.77 -8.02
N LEU A 71 1.60 -1.71 -6.69
CA LEU A 71 2.77 -1.30 -5.95
C LEU A 71 3.70 -2.50 -5.77
N GLY A 72 4.97 -2.28 -6.07
CA GLY A 72 6.08 -3.19 -5.83
C GLY A 72 7.20 -2.51 -5.05
N ALA A 73 8.32 -3.19 -4.92
CA ALA A 73 9.55 -2.63 -4.40
C ALA A 73 10.77 -3.37 -4.98
N ALA A 74 11.89 -2.66 -5.17
CA ALA A 74 13.14 -3.23 -5.66
C ALA A 74 13.64 -4.41 -4.80
N LYS A 75 13.42 -4.32 -3.47
CA LYS A 75 13.58 -5.44 -2.54
C LYS A 75 12.21 -5.88 -2.05
N GLN A 76 11.88 -7.16 -2.19
CA GLN A 76 10.61 -7.72 -1.76
C GLN A 76 10.31 -7.35 -0.29
N LYS A 77 9.11 -6.83 -0.04
CA LYS A 77 8.61 -6.51 1.30
C LYS A 77 7.49 -7.48 1.65
N ALA A 78 7.42 -7.90 2.92
CA ALA A 78 6.49 -8.93 3.39
C ALA A 78 5.01 -8.58 3.12
N TRP A 79 4.66 -7.29 3.12
CA TRP A 79 3.30 -6.82 2.89
C TRP A 79 2.96 -6.55 1.41
N LEU A 80 3.93 -6.68 0.50
CA LEU A 80 3.73 -6.56 -0.95
C LEU A 80 3.58 -7.93 -1.59
N THR A 81 2.74 -8.00 -2.62
CA THR A 81 2.57 -9.20 -3.43
C THR A 81 3.86 -9.49 -4.21
N ASP A 82 4.13 -10.77 -4.46
CA ASP A 82 5.27 -11.20 -5.26
C ASP A 82 5.23 -10.60 -6.67
N GLN A 83 6.19 -9.76 -6.98
CA GLN A 83 6.29 -9.05 -8.25
C GLN A 83 6.68 -9.99 -9.40
N ALA A 84 7.46 -11.06 -9.13
CA ALA A 84 7.86 -12.02 -10.15
C ALA A 84 6.65 -12.70 -10.80
N PHE A 85 5.57 -12.89 -10.02
CA PHE A 85 4.31 -13.36 -10.56
C PHE A 85 3.75 -12.39 -11.61
N PHE A 86 3.63 -11.10 -11.30
CA PHE A 86 3.05 -10.11 -12.23
C PHE A 86 3.93 -9.85 -13.45
N ARG A 87 5.26 -9.85 -13.28
CA ARG A 87 6.20 -9.69 -14.42
C ARG A 87 6.05 -10.77 -15.47
N ARG A 88 5.71 -12.01 -15.08
CA ARG A 88 5.40 -13.11 -16.02
C ARG A 88 4.14 -12.84 -16.86
N PHE A 89 3.26 -11.94 -16.41
CA PHE A 89 2.06 -11.53 -17.13
C PHE A 89 2.21 -10.17 -17.84
N GLY A 90 3.44 -9.72 -18.05
CA GLY A 90 3.74 -8.53 -18.82
C GLY A 90 3.67 -7.22 -18.05
N PHE A 91 3.62 -7.26 -16.70
CA PHE A 91 3.75 -6.04 -15.92
C PHE A 91 5.20 -5.57 -15.92
N GLU A 92 5.41 -4.30 -16.21
CA GLU A 92 6.72 -3.66 -16.23
C GLU A 92 6.81 -2.59 -15.15
N THR A 93 8.02 -2.35 -14.62
CA THR A 93 8.28 -1.20 -13.77
C THR A 93 8.26 0.07 -14.62
N VAL A 94 7.31 0.97 -14.34
CA VAL A 94 7.16 2.23 -15.08
C VAL A 94 7.73 3.42 -14.32
N GLU A 95 7.85 3.32 -12.99
CA GLU A 95 8.42 4.36 -12.16
C GLU A 95 8.96 3.78 -10.84
N THR A 96 9.99 4.42 -10.26
CA THR A 96 10.61 4.00 -8.99
C THR A 96 10.84 5.23 -8.11
N THR A 97 10.48 5.14 -6.83
CA THR A 97 10.79 6.17 -5.84
C THR A 97 12.22 6.03 -5.31
N PRO A 98 12.84 7.10 -4.75
CA PRO A 98 14.16 7.03 -4.12
C PRO A 98 14.25 5.97 -3.00
N ASN A 99 13.14 5.69 -2.32
CA ASN A 99 13.04 4.68 -1.26
C ASN A 99 12.81 3.25 -1.78
N GLY A 100 12.94 3.05 -3.11
CA GLY A 100 12.90 1.74 -3.75
C GLY A 100 11.50 1.13 -3.86
N TYR A 101 10.42 1.93 -3.79
CA TYR A 101 9.10 1.48 -4.21
C TYR A 101 8.97 1.58 -5.73
N GLU A 102 8.39 0.57 -6.33
CA GLU A 102 8.20 0.46 -7.77
C GLU A 102 6.72 0.49 -8.13
N LEU A 103 6.39 1.23 -9.18
CA LEU A 103 5.09 1.18 -9.82
C LEU A 103 5.17 0.21 -11.00
N LEU A 104 4.50 -0.93 -10.85
CA LEU A 104 4.36 -1.88 -11.95
C LEU A 104 3.05 -1.63 -12.67
N ALA A 105 3.07 -1.67 -14.00
CA ALA A 105 1.88 -1.48 -14.82
C ALA A 105 1.85 -2.44 -16.00
N LEU A 106 0.63 -2.88 -16.35
CA LEU A 106 0.28 -3.49 -17.61
C LEU A 106 -0.69 -2.54 -18.33
N SER A 107 -0.19 -1.85 -19.34
CA SER A 107 -0.97 -0.90 -20.13
C SER A 107 -1.69 -1.61 -21.29
N PHE A 108 -2.92 -1.15 -21.60
CA PHE A 108 -3.70 -1.63 -22.75
C PHE A 108 -3.63 -0.69 -23.94
N ASP A 109 -3.25 0.58 -23.73
CA ASP A 109 -3.27 1.65 -24.73
C ASP A 109 -1.94 2.45 -24.79
N GLY A 110 -0.91 1.98 -24.09
CA GLY A 110 0.38 2.67 -23.99
C GLY A 110 0.46 3.74 -22.89
N SER A 111 -0.65 4.04 -22.20
CA SER A 111 -0.66 4.99 -21.08
C SER A 111 0.18 4.47 -19.91
N LYS A 112 0.96 5.34 -19.28
CA LYS A 112 1.78 5.00 -18.10
C LYS A 112 1.24 5.74 -16.88
N PRO A 113 0.95 5.04 -15.77
CA PRO A 113 0.64 5.68 -14.49
C PRO A 113 1.91 6.27 -13.87
N HIS A 114 1.73 7.27 -12.99
CA HIS A 114 2.80 7.90 -12.22
C HIS A 114 2.49 7.89 -10.74
N PHE A 115 3.52 7.87 -9.92
CA PHE A 115 3.38 8.17 -8.50
C PHE A 115 3.01 9.64 -8.29
N ALA A 116 2.29 9.95 -7.23
CA ALA A 116 2.08 11.32 -6.82
C ALA A 116 3.41 11.96 -6.38
N PRO A 117 3.67 13.25 -6.74
CA PRO A 117 4.98 13.88 -6.52
C PRO A 117 5.48 13.83 -5.07
N GLN A 118 4.57 13.94 -4.09
CA GLN A 118 4.92 13.90 -2.66
C GLN A 118 5.56 12.56 -2.22
N LEU A 119 5.39 11.48 -2.98
CA LEU A 119 6.02 10.19 -2.68
C LEU A 119 7.53 10.18 -2.91
N PHE A 120 8.06 11.14 -3.63
CA PHE A 120 9.49 11.26 -3.89
C PHE A 120 10.23 11.92 -2.73
N GLN A 121 9.56 12.75 -1.94
CA GLN A 121 10.12 13.43 -0.78
C GLN A 121 9.86 12.65 0.52
N MET A 122 8.64 12.09 0.69
CA MET A 122 8.18 11.38 1.87
C MET A 122 8.42 12.17 3.17
N GLU A 123 7.95 13.41 3.20
CA GLU A 123 8.05 14.31 4.33
C GLU A 123 6.67 14.60 4.93
N SER A 124 6.60 14.73 6.25
CA SER A 124 5.42 15.18 7.00
C SER A 124 5.56 16.67 7.36
N ASP A 125 4.44 17.36 7.46
CA ASP A 125 4.36 18.77 7.88
C ASP A 125 4.55 18.99 9.39
N SER A 126 4.68 17.91 10.19
CA SER A 126 4.86 17.95 11.64
C SER A 126 6.24 17.44 12.05
N PRO A 127 6.97 18.14 12.94
CA PRO A 127 8.22 17.65 13.50
C PRO A 127 8.03 16.56 14.57
N GLU A 128 6.83 16.42 15.11
CA GLU A 128 6.49 15.44 16.14
C GLU A 128 6.45 14.02 15.59
N LEU A 129 6.40 13.04 16.49
CA LEU A 129 6.05 11.67 16.10
C LEU A 129 4.65 11.66 15.50
N THR A 130 4.57 11.57 14.17
CA THR A 130 3.30 11.59 13.42
C THR A 130 3.01 10.19 12.89
N VAL A 131 1.80 9.69 13.16
CA VAL A 131 1.37 8.39 12.68
C VAL A 131 0.07 8.54 11.89
N TYR A 132 0.13 8.17 10.62
CA TYR A 132 -1.05 7.97 9.78
C TYR A 132 -1.53 6.53 9.92
N TYR A 133 -2.84 6.33 10.08
CA TYR A 133 -3.44 5.01 10.22
C TYR A 133 -4.85 4.96 9.65
N ASP A 134 -5.32 3.76 9.29
CA ASP A 134 -6.71 3.48 8.95
C ASP A 134 -7.24 2.28 9.77
N ASP A 135 -8.53 1.96 9.63
CA ASP A 135 -9.18 0.90 10.39
C ASP A 135 -9.21 -0.47 9.68
N GLN A 136 -8.40 -0.67 8.64
CA GLN A 136 -8.44 -1.92 7.85
C GLN A 136 -7.79 -3.11 8.58
N CYS A 137 -6.88 -2.85 9.51
CA CYS A 137 -6.18 -3.87 10.27
C CYS A 137 -6.68 -3.92 11.72
N PRO A 138 -7.16 -5.07 12.22
CA PRO A 138 -7.71 -5.17 13.58
C PRO A 138 -6.68 -4.89 14.67
N PHE A 139 -5.38 -4.99 14.38
CA PHE A 139 -4.31 -4.72 15.35
C PHE A 139 -3.96 -3.24 15.50
N ILE A 140 -4.48 -2.35 14.65
CA ILE A 140 -4.15 -0.92 14.67
C ILE A 140 -4.53 -0.28 16.01
N HIS A 141 -5.76 -0.46 16.45
CA HIS A 141 -6.23 0.16 17.69
C HIS A 141 -5.40 -0.26 18.91
N GLN A 142 -5.10 -1.55 19.03
CA GLN A 142 -4.24 -2.04 20.12
C GLN A 142 -2.83 -1.42 20.06
N THR A 143 -2.29 -1.26 18.85
CA THR A 143 -0.96 -0.65 18.66
C THR A 143 -0.98 0.84 18.99
N LEU A 144 -2.05 1.56 18.59
CA LEU A 144 -2.24 2.96 18.95
C LEU A 144 -2.33 3.18 20.45
N GLU A 145 -3.05 2.33 21.18
CA GLU A 145 -3.14 2.37 22.66
C GLU A 145 -1.75 2.23 23.30
N LYS A 146 -0.96 1.23 22.85
CA LYS A 146 0.41 1.03 23.33
C LYS A 146 1.30 2.22 22.99
N LEU A 147 1.15 2.79 21.79
CA LEU A 147 1.91 3.95 21.35
C LEU A 147 1.58 5.20 22.19
N ARG A 148 0.29 5.48 22.42
CA ARG A 148 -0.13 6.60 23.28
C ARG A 148 0.47 6.50 24.69
N ARG A 149 0.41 5.29 25.28
CA ARG A 149 0.97 5.05 26.62
C ARG A 149 2.49 5.29 26.61
N TYR A 150 3.19 4.71 25.66
CA TYR A 150 4.64 4.87 25.52
C TYR A 150 5.04 6.34 25.38
N CYS A 151 4.36 7.10 24.51
CA CYS A 151 4.65 8.52 24.31
C CYS A 151 4.36 9.34 25.58
N ALA A 152 3.27 9.07 26.28
CA ALA A 152 2.95 9.75 27.55
C ALA A 152 4.00 9.48 28.65
N GLU A 153 4.45 8.22 28.78
CA GLU A 153 5.48 7.83 29.76
C GLU A 153 6.86 8.43 29.46
N ASN A 154 7.15 8.71 28.18
CA ASN A 154 8.45 9.25 27.75
C ASN A 154 8.42 10.75 27.42
N GLY A 155 7.31 11.44 27.63
CA GLY A 155 7.17 12.87 27.29
C GLY A 155 7.30 13.17 25.78
N GLU A 156 7.02 12.18 24.91
CA GLU A 156 7.15 12.31 23.47
C GLU A 156 5.84 12.85 22.86
N PRO A 157 5.84 14.00 22.18
CA PRO A 157 4.67 14.52 21.49
C PRO A 157 4.21 13.56 20.38
N LEU A 158 2.89 13.25 20.35
CA LEU A 158 2.30 12.32 19.41
C LEU A 158 1.17 12.95 18.61
N ASN A 159 1.31 12.98 17.30
CA ASN A 159 0.30 13.42 16.35
C ASN A 159 -0.30 12.22 15.61
N LEU A 160 -1.56 11.89 15.89
CA LEU A 160 -2.28 10.77 15.26
C LEU A 160 -3.20 11.31 14.17
N ARG A 161 -3.04 10.81 12.95
CA ARG A 161 -3.82 11.21 11.77
C ARG A 161 -4.58 10.02 11.20
N HIS A 162 -5.88 9.99 11.48
CA HIS A 162 -6.77 8.97 10.95
C HIS A 162 -7.08 9.21 9.48
N VAL A 163 -6.81 8.22 8.64
CA VAL A 163 -7.05 8.26 7.20
C VAL A 163 -8.41 7.67 6.90
N ASP A 164 -9.45 8.46 7.04
CA ASP A 164 -10.86 8.06 6.94
C ASP A 164 -11.50 8.39 5.58
N SER A 165 -10.85 9.20 4.77
CA SER A 165 -11.38 9.69 3.49
C SER A 165 -10.44 9.46 2.32
N LEU A 166 -11.03 9.40 1.12
CA LEU A 166 -10.29 9.29 -0.12
C LEU A 166 -9.39 10.50 -0.38
N ASP A 167 -9.85 11.68 -0.02
CA ASP A 167 -9.11 12.91 -0.24
C ASP A 167 -7.90 13.02 0.69
N MET A 168 -8.03 12.56 1.93
CA MET A 168 -6.90 12.46 2.85
C MET A 168 -5.90 11.40 2.38
N ALA A 169 -6.37 10.24 1.96
CA ALA A 169 -5.52 9.18 1.43
C ALA A 169 -4.72 9.62 0.19
N LYS A 170 -5.27 10.46 -0.69
CA LYS A 170 -4.57 11.02 -1.86
C LYS A 170 -3.48 12.02 -1.50
N LYS A 171 -3.56 12.65 -0.35
CA LYS A 171 -2.62 13.66 0.13
C LYS A 171 -1.52 13.09 1.02
N LEU A 172 -1.54 11.77 1.27
CA LEU A 172 -0.52 11.15 2.11
C LEU A 172 0.87 11.37 1.55
N PRO A 173 1.86 11.68 2.40
CA PRO A 173 3.21 11.99 1.95
C PRO A 173 4.06 10.73 1.73
N CYS A 174 3.49 9.55 1.78
CA CYS A 174 4.23 8.29 1.65
C CYS A 174 3.39 7.19 1.00
N VAL A 175 4.07 6.13 0.57
CA VAL A 175 3.40 4.86 0.30
C VAL A 175 2.73 4.39 1.59
N PHE A 176 1.46 4.04 1.50
CA PHE A 176 0.63 3.72 2.65
C PHE A 176 -0.04 2.36 2.48
N ASN A 177 0.08 1.51 3.49
CA ASN A 177 -0.64 0.25 3.57
C ASN A 177 -1.87 0.38 4.48
N ASN A 178 -1.68 0.62 5.74
CA ASN A 178 -2.68 0.93 6.78
C ASN A 178 -2.04 1.65 7.98
N TRP A 179 -0.73 1.88 7.89
CA TRP A 179 0.09 2.51 8.89
C TRP A 179 1.28 3.21 8.23
N ALA A 180 1.64 4.40 8.70
CA ALA A 180 2.90 5.05 8.36
C ALA A 180 3.34 5.95 9.50
N ALA A 181 4.61 5.90 9.89
CA ALA A 181 5.20 6.70 10.94
C ALA A 181 6.25 7.66 10.40
N PHE A 182 6.23 8.88 10.92
CA PHE A 182 7.18 9.96 10.66
C PHE A 182 7.73 10.49 11.98
N TYR A 183 8.98 10.94 12.00
CA TYR A 183 9.59 11.61 13.13
C TYR A 183 10.53 12.73 12.67
N GLY A 184 10.41 13.90 13.25
CA GLY A 184 11.16 15.08 12.80
C GLY A 184 10.84 15.46 11.35
N GLY A 185 9.59 15.26 10.92
CA GLY A 185 9.14 15.47 9.54
C GLY A 185 9.56 14.38 8.55
N LYS A 186 10.43 13.44 8.92
CA LYS A 186 10.99 12.41 8.02
C LYS A 186 10.27 11.08 8.15
N PHE A 187 10.11 10.40 7.03
CA PHE A 187 9.54 9.06 6.98
C PHE A 187 10.40 8.04 7.74
N VAL A 188 9.77 7.22 8.58
CA VAL A 188 10.41 6.17 9.37
C VAL A 188 10.03 4.78 8.86
N THR A 189 8.71 4.46 8.82
CA THR A 189 8.25 3.13 8.46
C THR A 189 6.79 3.09 8.05
N VAL A 190 6.41 2.08 7.26
CA VAL A 190 5.01 1.67 7.01
C VAL A 190 4.65 0.37 7.72
N ASN A 191 5.58 -0.19 8.50
CA ASN A 191 5.29 -1.40 9.25
C ASN A 191 4.64 -1.03 10.58
N LEU A 192 3.58 -1.75 10.93
CA LEU A 192 2.94 -1.63 12.24
C LEU A 192 3.94 -2.06 13.32
N THR A 193 4.35 -1.12 14.18
CA THR A 193 5.37 -1.35 15.21
C THR A 193 5.16 -0.48 16.44
N ASP A 194 5.83 -0.78 17.54
CA ASP A 194 5.76 -0.05 18.80
C ASP A 194 6.56 1.28 18.77
N GLY A 195 6.26 2.16 19.73
CA GLY A 195 6.88 3.49 19.84
C GLY A 195 8.39 3.46 20.01
N ALA A 196 8.91 2.54 20.82
CA ALA A 196 10.36 2.42 21.05
C ALA A 196 11.08 2.04 19.76
N SER A 197 10.50 1.16 18.96
CA SER A 197 11.06 0.77 17.66
C SER A 197 11.00 1.90 16.63
N ILE A 198 9.94 2.72 16.64
CA ILE A 198 9.86 3.91 15.78
C ILE A 198 10.96 4.88 16.13
N LEU A 199 11.13 5.23 17.40
CA LEU A 199 12.14 6.21 17.84
C LEU A 199 13.56 5.72 17.59
N ARG A 200 13.87 4.43 17.84
CA ARG A 200 15.17 3.86 17.49
C ARG A 200 15.46 3.94 15.98
N ALA A 201 14.49 3.61 15.15
CA ALA A 201 14.65 3.70 13.70
C ALA A 201 14.86 5.15 13.23
N ALA A 202 14.17 6.11 13.83
CA ALA A 202 14.34 7.53 13.54
C ALA A 202 15.72 8.06 13.95
N GLN A 203 16.23 7.65 15.11
CA GLN A 203 17.58 8.00 15.57
C GLN A 203 18.67 7.44 14.65
N GLN A 204 18.54 6.19 14.22
CA GLN A 204 19.45 5.57 13.25
C GLN A 204 19.44 6.28 11.89
N ALA A 205 18.29 6.81 11.46
CA ALA A 205 18.19 7.56 10.22
C ALA A 205 18.83 8.96 10.28
N LYS A 206 18.92 9.57 11.47
CA LYS A 206 19.60 10.86 11.67
C LYS A 206 21.13 10.74 11.63
N ASN A 207 21.67 9.54 11.93
CA ASN A 207 23.10 9.29 12.02
C ASN A 207 23.71 8.76 10.71
N ARG A 208 22.93 8.71 9.65
CA ARG A 208 23.34 8.35 8.27
C ARG A 208 23.38 9.57 7.36
#